data_79595dd192032ed833a4af71c614eee8
#
_entry.id   79595dd192032ed833a4af71c614eee8
#
_cell.length_a   1.000
_cell.length_b   1.000
_cell.length_c   1.000
_cell.angle_alpha   90.00
_cell.angle_beta   90.00
_cell.angle_gamma   90.00
#
_symmetry.space_group_name_H-M   'P 1'
#
loop_
_entity.id
_entity.type
_entity.pdbx_description
1 polymer ?
#
loop_
_entity_poly.entity_id
_entity_poly.type
_entity_poly.pdbx_seq_one_letter_code
_entity_poly.pdbx_strand_id
1 'polypeptide(L)'
;MRKNFGPQPYLYPQPVMIIGSYDEQGIPNAMNAAWGGIVGRNEIILDLSPHKTTDNILKTKAFTVSIADLSHLASCDYVGLVSANKITDKMEKAGFTTTKSEFVNAPIIN
;
A
#
# COMPACT_ATOMS: atom_id res chain seq x y z
N MET A 1 -12.41 3.79 -34.83
CA MET A 1 -11.04 3.59 -35.37
C MET A 1 -10.11 3.11 -34.27
N ARG A 2 -9.31 2.10 -34.53
CA ARG A 2 -8.28 1.66 -33.59
C ARG A 2 -7.01 2.48 -33.78
N LYS A 3 -6.33 2.78 -32.68
CA LYS A 3 -5.04 3.46 -32.67
C LYS A 3 -4.02 2.63 -31.89
N ASN A 4 -2.84 2.45 -32.45
CA ASN A 4 -1.75 1.80 -31.75
C ASN A 4 -0.94 2.86 -30.98
N PHE A 5 -0.83 2.68 -29.66
CA PHE A 5 -0.06 3.57 -28.78
C PHE A 5 1.33 3.01 -28.41
N GLY A 6 1.72 1.88 -29.01
CA GLY A 6 2.90 1.13 -28.59
C GLY A 6 2.67 0.41 -27.26
N PRO A 7 3.74 -0.15 -26.64
CA PRO A 7 3.63 -0.78 -25.34
C PRO A 7 3.37 0.26 -24.25
N GLN A 8 2.19 0.18 -23.63
CA GLN A 8 1.74 1.09 -22.57
C GLN A 8 0.95 0.30 -21.51
N PRO A 9 1.03 0.67 -20.23
CA PRO A 9 0.29 0.00 -19.14
C PRO A 9 -1.19 0.44 -19.08
N TYR A 10 -1.89 0.45 -20.20
CA TYR A 10 -3.27 0.91 -20.29
C TYR A 10 -4.25 -0.19 -19.87
N LEU A 11 -4.28 -0.49 -18.58
CA LEU A 11 -5.24 -1.41 -17.99
C LEU A 11 -6.00 -0.69 -16.85
N TYR A 12 -7.10 -0.02 -17.21
CA TYR A 12 -7.90 0.77 -16.28
C TYR A 12 -9.36 0.30 -16.26
N PRO A 13 -10.10 0.50 -15.16
CA PRO A 13 -9.64 1.07 -13.89
C PRO A 13 -8.76 0.11 -13.09
N GLN A 14 -7.89 0.65 -12.24
CA GLN A 14 -7.09 -0.12 -11.28
C GLN A 14 -7.60 0.16 -9.86
N PRO A 15 -7.74 -0.85 -8.98
CA PRO A 15 -8.01 -0.60 -7.57
C PRO A 15 -6.82 0.08 -6.92
N VAL A 16 -7.06 1.04 -6.03
CA VAL A 16 -6.01 1.63 -5.20
C VAL A 16 -6.00 0.91 -3.86
N MET A 17 -4.96 0.12 -3.65
CA MET A 17 -4.75 -0.65 -2.42
C MET A 17 -3.88 0.13 -1.45
N ILE A 18 -4.25 0.13 -0.18
CA ILE A 18 -3.44 0.69 0.90
C ILE A 18 -2.75 -0.47 1.60
N ILE A 19 -1.43 -0.49 1.51
CA ILE A 19 -0.59 -1.57 2.02
C ILE A 19 -0.06 -1.17 3.38
N GLY A 20 -0.47 -1.89 4.42
CA GLY A 20 0.00 -1.71 5.78
C GLY A 20 1.16 -2.66 6.11
N SER A 21 2.20 -2.15 6.74
CA SER A 21 3.36 -2.94 7.17
C SER A 21 3.95 -2.40 8.48
N TYR A 22 4.57 -3.27 9.27
CA TYR A 22 5.43 -2.86 10.40
C TYR A 22 6.90 -2.87 9.99
N ASP A 23 7.68 -1.96 10.56
CA ASP A 23 9.12 -2.10 10.54
C ASP A 23 9.60 -3.08 11.64
N GLU A 24 10.93 -3.24 11.76
CA GLU A 24 11.53 -4.14 12.74
C GLU A 24 11.27 -3.74 14.20
N GLN A 25 10.93 -2.48 14.44
CA GLN A 25 10.56 -1.95 15.75
C GLN A 25 9.05 -1.98 16.02
N GLY A 26 8.25 -2.49 15.08
CA GLY A 26 6.80 -2.53 15.17
C GLY A 26 6.13 -1.19 14.88
N ILE A 27 6.81 -0.25 14.23
CA ILE A 27 6.26 1.03 13.83
C ILE A 27 5.43 0.84 12.55
N PRO A 28 4.15 1.24 12.54
CA PRO A 28 3.29 1.08 11.39
C PRO A 28 3.63 2.06 10.26
N ASN A 29 3.48 1.59 9.04
CA ASN A 29 3.56 2.40 7.84
C ASN A 29 2.49 1.95 6.84
N ALA A 30 2.03 2.88 6.02
CA ALA A 30 1.13 2.61 4.90
C ALA A 30 1.68 3.25 3.62
N MET A 31 1.39 2.63 2.50
CA MET A 31 1.57 3.21 1.17
C MET A 31 0.38 2.84 0.28
N ASN A 32 0.15 3.60 -0.77
CA ASN A 32 -0.78 3.17 -1.80
C ASN A 32 -0.07 2.37 -2.89
N ALA A 33 -0.78 1.41 -3.48
CA ALA A 33 -0.33 0.63 -4.62
C ALA A 33 -1.52 0.37 -5.55
N ALA A 34 -1.32 0.59 -6.85
CA ALA A 34 -2.33 0.31 -7.87
C ALA A 34 -1.86 -0.76 -8.86
N TRP A 35 -0.58 -1.08 -8.88
CA TRP A 35 -0.03 -2.06 -9.80
C TRP A 35 -0.02 -3.43 -9.14
N GLY A 36 -1.15 -4.14 -9.33
CA GLY A 36 -1.36 -5.46 -8.78
C GLY A 36 -2.74 -6.00 -9.13
N GLY A 37 -3.04 -7.19 -8.65
CA GLY A 37 -4.31 -7.82 -8.92
C GLY A 37 -4.40 -9.23 -8.37
N ILE A 38 -5.47 -9.93 -8.76
CA ILE A 38 -5.74 -11.31 -8.37
C ILE A 38 -4.93 -12.25 -9.27
N VAL A 39 -4.17 -13.17 -8.67
CA VAL A 39 -3.44 -14.24 -9.40
C VAL A 39 -3.92 -15.63 -9.03
N GLY A 40 -4.73 -15.76 -7.99
CA GLY A 40 -5.30 -17.03 -7.55
C GLY A 40 -6.51 -16.80 -6.67
N ARG A 41 -7.10 -17.88 -6.19
CA ARG A 41 -8.32 -17.80 -5.35
C ARG A 41 -8.06 -17.06 -4.03
N ASN A 42 -6.87 -17.25 -3.46
CA ASN A 42 -6.43 -16.68 -2.18
C ASN A 42 -5.12 -15.90 -2.31
N GLU A 43 -4.80 -15.43 -3.51
CA GLU A 43 -3.52 -14.83 -3.81
C GLU A 43 -3.69 -13.56 -4.62
N ILE A 44 -2.92 -12.55 -4.26
CA ILE A 44 -2.75 -11.32 -5.03
C ILE A 44 -1.29 -11.12 -5.38
N ILE A 45 -1.04 -10.40 -6.45
CA ILE A 45 0.29 -9.91 -6.81
C ILE A 45 0.33 -8.40 -6.60
N LEU A 46 1.45 -7.90 -6.13
CA LEU A 46 1.75 -6.47 -6.03
C LEU A 46 3.09 -6.21 -6.69
N ASP A 47 3.13 -5.25 -7.61
CA ASP A 47 4.39 -4.70 -8.13
C ASP A 47 4.78 -3.50 -7.27
N LEU A 48 5.81 -3.66 -6.47
CA LEU A 48 6.29 -2.66 -5.51
C LEU A 48 7.71 -2.24 -5.84
N SER A 49 7.91 -0.94 -6.07
CA SER A 49 9.23 -0.34 -6.15
C SER A 49 9.94 -0.32 -4.79
N PRO A 50 11.25 -0.02 -4.73
CA PRO A 50 11.96 0.17 -3.47
C PRO A 50 11.36 1.32 -2.65
N HIS A 51 10.70 0.98 -1.54
CA HIS A 51 10.06 1.88 -0.59
C HIS A 51 10.24 1.35 0.83
N LYS A 52 9.94 2.18 1.84
CA LYS A 52 9.92 1.73 3.24
C LYS A 52 9.00 0.50 3.43
N THR A 53 7.84 0.48 2.80
CA THR A 53 6.90 -0.65 2.84
C THR A 53 7.52 -1.92 2.26
N THR A 54 8.22 -1.82 1.13
CA THR A 54 8.91 -2.96 0.51
C THR A 54 9.98 -3.53 1.45
N ASP A 55 10.80 -2.66 2.03
CA ASP A 55 11.81 -3.05 3.02
C ASP A 55 11.19 -3.75 4.23
N ASN A 56 10.08 -3.19 4.74
CA ASN A 56 9.34 -3.76 5.85
C ASN A 56 8.81 -5.16 5.52
N ILE A 57 8.16 -5.34 4.37
CA ILE A 57 7.61 -6.63 3.94
C ILE A 57 8.71 -7.67 3.75
N LEU A 58 9.84 -7.31 3.18
CA LEU A 58 10.97 -8.23 3.01
C LEU A 58 11.53 -8.72 4.34
N LYS A 59 11.47 -7.90 5.39
CA LYS A 59 11.92 -8.23 6.75
C LYS A 59 10.88 -8.98 7.56
N THR A 60 9.65 -8.46 7.62
CA THR A 60 8.58 -9.02 8.46
C THR A 60 7.81 -10.17 7.80
N LYS A 61 7.90 -10.28 6.48
CA LYS A 61 7.16 -11.26 5.65
C LYS A 61 5.64 -11.16 5.79
N ALA A 62 5.14 -9.95 6.09
CA ALA A 62 3.72 -9.72 6.33
C ALA A 62 3.29 -8.32 5.87
N PHE A 63 2.07 -8.23 5.39
CA PHE A 63 1.39 -6.96 5.07
C PHE A 63 -0.13 -7.15 5.17
N THR A 64 -0.84 -6.04 5.26
CA THR A 64 -2.29 -5.99 5.10
C THR A 64 -2.65 -5.19 3.86
N VAL A 65 -3.84 -5.43 3.33
CA VAL A 65 -4.39 -4.69 2.19
C VAL A 65 -5.74 -4.12 2.59
N SER A 66 -5.86 -2.80 2.47
CA SER A 66 -7.13 -2.08 2.57
C SER A 66 -7.44 -1.43 1.22
N ILE A 67 -8.69 -1.20 0.92
CA ILE A 67 -9.12 -0.49 -0.28
C ILE A 67 -9.41 0.96 0.09
N ALA A 68 -8.86 1.89 -0.68
CA ALA A 68 -9.10 3.31 -0.50
C ALA A 68 -10.58 3.65 -0.70
N ASP A 69 -11.14 4.47 0.17
CA ASP A 69 -12.48 5.01 0.06
C ASP A 69 -12.47 6.52 -0.19
N LEU A 70 -13.63 7.08 -0.54
CA LEU A 70 -13.76 8.49 -0.87
C LEU A 70 -13.55 9.40 0.34
N SER A 71 -13.94 8.96 1.53
CA SER A 71 -13.83 9.77 2.76
C SER A 71 -12.39 9.96 3.20
N HIS A 72 -11.51 9.04 2.85
CA HIS A 72 -10.08 9.05 3.18
C HIS A 72 -9.17 9.36 1.98
N LEU A 73 -9.73 9.90 0.89
CA LEU A 73 -9.01 10.10 -0.36
C LEU A 73 -7.70 10.89 -0.19
N ALA A 74 -7.74 12.01 0.55
CA ALA A 74 -6.56 12.84 0.78
C ALA A 74 -5.48 12.10 1.60
N SER A 75 -5.87 11.35 2.62
CA SER A 75 -4.98 10.53 3.45
C SER A 75 -4.35 9.39 2.64
N CYS A 76 -5.15 8.72 1.82
CA CYS A 76 -4.69 7.66 0.92
C CYS A 76 -3.71 8.18 -0.14
N ASP A 77 -3.95 9.37 -0.69
CA ASP A 77 -3.03 10.01 -1.62
C ASP A 77 -1.72 10.40 -0.92
N TYR A 78 -1.82 11.03 0.25
CA TYR A 78 -0.67 11.47 1.02
C TYR A 78 0.32 10.33 1.33
N VAL A 79 -0.16 9.16 1.76
CA VAL A 79 0.73 8.03 2.07
C VAL A 79 1.44 7.44 0.86
N GLY A 80 0.98 7.75 -0.35
CA GLY A 80 1.65 7.42 -1.60
C GLY A 80 2.68 8.47 -2.06
N LEU A 81 2.54 9.73 -1.60
CA LEU A 81 3.42 10.83 -2.01
C LEU A 81 4.69 10.91 -1.17
N VAL A 82 4.66 10.46 0.08
CA VAL A 82 5.77 10.60 1.01
C VAL A 82 6.31 9.25 1.49
N SER A 83 7.61 9.20 1.76
CA SER A 83 8.27 8.00 2.29
C SER A 83 8.51 8.13 3.79
N ALA A 84 8.20 7.09 4.55
CA ALA A 84 8.53 6.99 5.97
C ALA A 84 10.04 6.90 6.24
N ASN A 85 10.85 6.68 5.22
CA ASN A 85 12.31 6.83 5.32
C ASN A 85 12.75 8.29 5.52
N LYS A 86 11.89 9.25 5.15
CA LYS A 86 12.15 10.70 5.26
C LYS A 86 11.21 11.40 6.25
N ILE A 87 9.96 10.95 6.33
CA ILE A 87 8.89 11.53 7.16
C ILE A 87 8.50 10.50 8.21
N THR A 88 9.09 10.61 9.40
CA THR A 88 8.91 9.62 10.49
C THR A 88 7.50 9.65 11.11
N ASP A 89 6.82 10.80 11.07
CA ASP A 89 5.45 11.01 11.54
C ASP A 89 4.40 10.91 10.41
N LYS A 90 4.72 10.16 9.38
CA LYS A 90 3.90 10.01 8.18
C LYS A 90 2.46 9.56 8.47
N MET A 91 2.28 8.56 9.34
CA MET A 91 0.95 8.03 9.67
C MET A 91 0.10 9.04 10.44
N GLU A 92 0.70 9.76 11.39
CA GLU A 92 0.04 10.85 12.12
C GLU A 92 -0.39 11.98 11.17
N LYS A 93 0.50 12.42 10.29
CA LYS A 93 0.20 13.46 9.29
C LYS A 93 -0.85 13.03 8.28
N ALA A 94 -0.93 11.73 7.96
CA ALA A 94 -1.98 11.17 7.13
C ALA A 94 -3.34 11.14 7.84
N GLY A 95 -3.35 11.23 9.17
CA GLY A 95 -4.56 11.11 9.98
C GLY A 95 -5.06 9.66 10.12
N PHE A 96 -4.22 8.67 9.81
CA PHE A 96 -4.56 7.27 9.98
C PHE A 96 -4.24 6.78 11.39
N THR A 97 -5.15 6.00 11.94
CA THR A 97 -4.90 5.14 13.08
C THR A 97 -4.69 3.70 12.63
N THR A 98 -4.13 2.88 13.49
CA THR A 98 -3.86 1.47 13.16
C THR A 98 -4.25 0.56 14.30
N THR A 99 -4.68 -0.64 13.96
CA THR A 99 -4.82 -1.77 14.88
C THR A 99 -3.96 -2.93 14.41
N LYS A 100 -3.51 -3.77 15.34
CA LYS A 100 -2.74 -4.96 14.98
C LYS A 100 -3.65 -6.00 14.33
N SER A 101 -3.24 -6.59 13.23
CA SER A 101 -3.94 -7.74 12.64
C SER A 101 -3.87 -8.96 13.56
N GLU A 102 -4.96 -9.70 13.66
CA GLU A 102 -5.02 -10.98 14.39
C GLU A 102 -4.33 -12.12 13.64
N PHE A 103 -4.18 -12.00 12.33
CA PHE A 103 -3.74 -13.10 11.47
C PHE A 103 -2.29 -12.98 11.00
N VAL A 104 -1.77 -11.77 10.90
CA VAL A 104 -0.41 -11.52 10.40
C VAL A 104 0.28 -10.41 11.18
N ASN A 105 1.60 -10.39 11.19
CA ASN A 105 2.37 -9.32 11.83
C ASN A 105 2.41 -8.04 10.98
N ALA A 106 1.24 -7.42 10.82
CA ALA A 106 1.08 -6.19 10.08
C ALA A 106 -0.09 -5.35 10.65
N PRO A 107 -0.10 -4.02 10.46
CA PRO A 107 -1.18 -3.15 10.93
C PRO A 107 -2.38 -3.20 9.99
N ILE A 108 -3.57 -3.16 10.56
CA ILE A 108 -4.80 -2.77 9.84
C ILE A 108 -4.84 -1.24 9.87
N ILE A 109 -5.09 -0.64 8.72
CA ILE A 109 -5.23 0.81 8.59
C ILE A 109 -6.70 1.17 8.79
N ASN A 110 -7.00 2.04 9.76
CA ASN A 110 -8.35 2.49 10.11
C ASN A 110 -8.60 3.90 9.59
#